data_4b4705e04924babb2160f3c5cac06e90
#
_entry.id   4b4705e04924babb2160f3c5cac06e90
#
_cell.length_a   1.000
_cell.length_b   1.000
_cell.length_c   1.000
_cell.angle_alpha   90.00
_cell.angle_beta   90.00
_cell.angle_gamma   90.00
#
_symmetry.space_group_name_H-M   'P 1'
#
loop_
_entity.id
_entity.type
_entity.pdbx_description
1 polymer ?
#
loop_
_entity_poly.entity_id
_entity_poly.type
_entity_poly.pdbx_seq_one_letter_code
_entity_poly.pdbx_strand_id
1 'polypeptide(L)'
;MRLRPTLLLGAALLTLVTTVAACGGSDSGGSSSAAFDPKNCQGGTLTVLNESGLAKFDPATLYTSGGGALPSLVYRTLTTRKRVAGEAGTTPVPDLATDLGTPSDDAKTWKYTLKDGLKFDDGTPIGSKDVKYGIQRSFSPDLPGGAPYLHDWLIGGADYKGPYNGGDLESIETPDNRTIIFKLRQPHGDFPYLATATQFAPVPKAKDTGTKYQNAPVSSGPYKVEKYEQGKKLILTRNTHWSRAVDDQRLACPDRIEVTSGLEPTVINQRLVSGSGADAKAITTDANVGPEQLARLGSDPSLSKRVSRGVFGETKYLAFDTTKKPFDDVRVRQAVAYAINRQSVINAVGGSSLASPATTFLPEGKAFGQQRYDYFPAGETGDPAKARELLKQAGYAGGLAVELAFPNYDGDGYGPKVAAAVQDALKQAGITVKPKSLSEEDYRTVTGKPATQPPLSLQSWGADWPAGGPFLIPIFDGRQILKEGGNYNLAQLNDPAVNKEIDEINKITDAAQAAPRWGALDAEIGKQALLVPLYHPKTVALFGKGVKNAYVDEWRGWYDVASVSVK
;
A
#
# COMPACT_ATOMS: atom_id res chain seq x y z
N MET A 1 -69.40 -27.56 -6.22
CA MET A 1 -70.27 -26.92 -7.21
C MET A 1 -69.37 -26.15 -8.15
N ARG A 2 -68.99 -26.75 -9.25
CA ARG A 2 -69.21 -26.32 -10.64
C ARG A 2 -68.71 -24.91 -10.95
N LEU A 3 -67.90 -24.53 -11.93
CA LEU A 3 -67.42 -25.18 -13.15
C LEU A 3 -66.33 -24.26 -13.72
N ARG A 4 -65.40 -24.81 -14.40
CA ARG A 4 -64.55 -24.26 -15.48
C ARG A 4 -65.43 -23.87 -16.73
N PRO A 5 -64.92 -23.40 -17.86
CA PRO A 5 -63.60 -22.97 -18.34
C PRO A 5 -63.69 -21.78 -19.36
N THR A 6 -62.59 -21.39 -20.01
CA THR A 6 -62.20 -21.38 -21.44
C THR A 6 -61.38 -20.14 -21.77
N LEU A 7 -60.19 -20.23 -22.26
CA LEU A 7 -59.64 -20.45 -23.61
C LEU A 7 -59.74 -19.27 -24.56
N LEU A 8 -58.61 -18.77 -25.00
CA LEU A 8 -58.05 -18.68 -26.36
C LEU A 8 -57.76 -17.30 -26.97
N LEU A 9 -56.63 -17.30 -27.69
CA LEU A 9 -56.11 -16.49 -28.80
C LEU A 9 -55.64 -15.08 -28.43
N GLY A 10 -54.46 -14.68 -28.72
CA GLY A 10 -53.52 -14.91 -29.83
C GLY A 10 -53.64 -13.79 -30.85
N ALA A 11 -52.72 -12.80 -30.81
CA ALA A 11 -52.42 -12.01 -32.00
C ALA A 11 -51.06 -11.33 -31.86
N ALA A 12 -50.18 -11.71 -32.76
CA ALA A 12 -48.95 -11.01 -33.06
C ALA A 12 -49.24 -9.73 -33.85
N LEU A 13 -48.56 -8.63 -33.56
CA LEU A 13 -48.47 -7.51 -34.47
C LEU A 13 -47.06 -6.97 -34.57
N LEU A 14 -46.67 -6.86 -35.82
CA LEU A 14 -45.39 -6.41 -36.34
C LEU A 14 -45.07 -4.95 -36.00
N THR A 15 -43.81 -4.72 -35.83
CA THR A 15 -43.07 -3.47 -35.80
C THR A 15 -43.25 -2.56 -36.98
N LEU A 16 -43.29 -1.27 -36.73
CA LEU A 16 -42.93 -0.25 -37.71
C LEU A 16 -41.81 0.63 -37.15
N VAL A 17 -40.67 0.57 -37.83
CA VAL A 17 -39.55 1.48 -37.66
C VAL A 17 -39.88 2.77 -38.42
N THR A 18 -39.93 3.89 -37.74
CA THR A 18 -39.90 5.22 -38.37
C THR A 18 -38.61 5.93 -38.03
N THR A 19 -37.75 6.02 -39.02
CA THR A 19 -36.61 6.92 -39.09
C THR A 19 -37.12 8.35 -39.26
N VAL A 20 -36.82 9.21 -38.32
CA VAL A 20 -36.92 10.67 -38.51
C VAL A 20 -35.52 11.22 -38.64
N ALA A 21 -35.15 11.59 -39.85
CA ALA A 21 -34.01 12.44 -40.13
C ALA A 21 -34.41 13.89 -39.85
N ALA A 22 -33.74 14.55 -38.94
CA ALA A 22 -33.78 16.00 -38.78
C ALA A 22 -32.35 16.54 -38.89
N CYS A 23 -32.05 17.17 -40.02
CA CYS A 23 -30.90 18.04 -40.22
C CYS A 23 -31.07 19.30 -39.37
N GLY A 24 -30.06 19.64 -38.60
CA GLY A 24 -29.93 20.92 -37.94
C GLY A 24 -28.48 21.07 -37.51
N GLY A 25 -27.69 21.72 -38.38
CA GLY A 25 -26.27 21.97 -38.10
C GLY A 25 -26.09 23.06 -37.04
N SER A 26 -25.13 22.83 -36.19
CA SER A 26 -24.29 23.90 -35.61
C SER A 26 -22.98 23.26 -35.20
N ASP A 27 -21.93 23.66 -35.89
CA ASP A 27 -20.55 23.39 -35.56
C ASP A 27 -20.23 23.84 -34.14
N SER A 28 -19.96 22.88 -33.29
CA SER A 28 -19.15 23.11 -32.10
C SER A 28 -18.03 22.07 -32.13
N GLY A 29 -16.87 22.52 -32.55
CA GLY A 29 -15.62 21.75 -32.58
C GLY A 29 -15.24 21.23 -31.20
N GLY A 30 -15.83 20.14 -30.81
CA GLY A 30 -15.38 19.30 -29.71
C GLY A 30 -14.27 18.40 -30.25
N SER A 31 -13.00 18.72 -29.99
CA SER A 31 -11.93 17.77 -30.21
C SER A 31 -12.22 16.53 -29.33
N SER A 32 -12.72 15.49 -29.95
CA SER A 32 -12.81 14.16 -29.35
C SER A 32 -11.37 13.74 -29.01
N SER A 33 -11.00 13.79 -27.73
CA SER A 33 -9.80 13.10 -27.28
C SER A 33 -10.00 11.63 -27.65
N ALA A 34 -9.24 11.16 -28.65
CA ALA A 34 -9.29 9.76 -29.06
C ALA A 34 -9.12 8.89 -27.80
N ALA A 35 -10.00 7.92 -27.62
CA ALA A 35 -9.94 6.99 -26.52
C ALA A 35 -8.55 6.34 -26.48
N PHE A 36 -7.98 6.16 -25.27
CA PHE A 36 -6.69 5.52 -25.10
C PHE A 36 -6.70 4.12 -25.74
N ASP A 37 -5.77 3.87 -26.67
CA ASP A 37 -5.61 2.56 -27.33
C ASP A 37 -4.33 1.88 -26.80
N PRO A 38 -4.45 0.82 -25.98
CA PRO A 38 -3.30 0.12 -25.43
C PRO A 38 -2.45 -0.61 -26.47
N LYS A 39 -2.96 -0.82 -27.69
CA LYS A 39 -2.21 -1.44 -28.78
C LYS A 39 -1.29 -0.45 -29.52
N ASN A 40 -1.64 0.83 -29.48
CA ASN A 40 -0.93 1.90 -30.16
C ASN A 40 -0.31 2.93 -29.20
N CYS A 41 -0.08 2.53 -27.94
CA CYS A 41 0.41 3.43 -26.89
C CYS A 41 1.92 3.66 -26.91
N GLN A 42 2.70 2.87 -27.68
CA GLN A 42 4.17 2.91 -27.65
C GLN A 42 4.74 4.20 -28.21
N GLY A 43 5.73 4.75 -27.53
CA GLY A 43 6.52 5.91 -27.96
C GLY A 43 6.74 6.95 -26.89
N GLY A 44 7.77 7.75 -27.10
CA GLY A 44 8.10 8.92 -26.29
C GLY A 44 8.83 8.64 -24.98
N THR A 45 9.15 9.74 -24.29
CA THR A 45 9.82 9.71 -22.98
C THR A 45 8.86 10.15 -21.89
N LEU A 46 8.70 9.32 -20.87
CA LEU A 46 7.99 9.67 -19.63
C LEU A 46 8.99 10.30 -18.67
N THR A 47 8.64 11.46 -18.12
CA THR A 47 9.37 12.09 -17.01
C THR A 47 8.70 11.73 -15.69
N VAL A 48 9.47 11.34 -14.69
CA VAL A 48 8.99 11.11 -13.32
C VAL A 48 9.70 12.09 -12.39
N LEU A 49 8.92 12.85 -11.63
CA LEU A 49 9.40 13.88 -10.70
C LEU A 49 9.10 13.42 -9.29
N ASN A 50 10.13 13.12 -8.52
CA ASN A 50 9.97 12.57 -7.17
C ASN A 50 10.62 13.45 -6.10
N GLU A 51 9.96 13.49 -4.96
CA GLU A 51 10.48 14.04 -3.70
C GLU A 51 11.54 13.10 -3.14
N SER A 52 11.17 11.85 -2.93
CA SER A 52 12.06 10.85 -2.35
C SER A 52 13.06 10.33 -3.36
N GLY A 53 14.30 10.18 -2.91
CA GLY A 53 15.33 9.53 -3.72
C GLY A 53 15.16 8.00 -3.72
N LEU A 54 15.40 7.38 -4.87
CA LEU A 54 15.60 5.93 -4.92
C LEU A 54 16.96 5.60 -4.29
N ALA A 55 16.96 5.46 -2.96
CA ALA A 55 18.18 5.19 -2.20
C ALA A 55 18.75 3.79 -2.43
N LYS A 56 17.91 2.85 -2.82
CA LYS A 56 18.26 1.46 -3.14
C LYS A 56 17.55 1.05 -4.41
N PHE A 57 18.16 0.18 -5.20
CA PHE A 57 17.57 -0.39 -6.42
C PHE A 57 17.90 -1.87 -6.62
N ASP A 58 18.46 -2.54 -5.62
CA ASP A 58 18.64 -3.99 -5.59
C ASP A 58 17.34 -4.67 -5.14
N PRO A 59 16.83 -5.67 -5.87
CA PRO A 59 15.56 -6.34 -5.52
C PRO A 59 15.59 -6.99 -4.14
N ALA A 60 16.75 -7.42 -3.65
CA ALA A 60 16.92 -8.02 -2.33
C ALA A 60 16.72 -7.01 -1.17
N THR A 61 16.96 -5.72 -1.41
CA THR A 61 16.97 -4.68 -0.37
C THR A 61 15.79 -3.72 -0.44
N LEU A 62 14.96 -3.85 -1.47
CA LEU A 62 13.79 -2.99 -1.66
C LEU A 62 12.66 -3.37 -0.71
N TYR A 63 12.33 -2.44 0.17
CA TYR A 63 11.17 -2.54 1.06
C TYR A 63 10.65 -1.13 1.34
N THR A 64 9.84 -0.61 0.42
CA THR A 64 9.19 0.70 0.60
C THR A 64 7.84 0.69 -0.10
N SER A 65 6.83 1.23 0.54
CA SER A 65 5.47 1.36 0.01
C SER A 65 5.41 2.23 -1.26
N GLY A 66 6.16 3.33 -1.33
CA GLY A 66 6.21 4.23 -2.49
C GLY A 66 7.14 3.78 -3.63
N GLY A 67 8.24 3.06 -3.30
CA GLY A 67 9.28 2.69 -4.27
C GLY A 67 8.92 1.57 -5.24
N GLY A 68 7.82 0.85 -5.02
CA GLY A 68 7.50 -0.35 -5.79
C GLY A 68 6.97 -0.13 -7.21
N ALA A 69 6.57 1.09 -7.57
CA ALA A 69 6.07 1.37 -8.92
C ALA A 69 7.18 1.28 -9.97
N LEU A 70 8.33 1.91 -9.74
CA LEU A 70 9.48 1.91 -10.65
C LEU A 70 10.22 0.56 -10.70
N PRO A 71 10.56 -0.08 -9.57
CA PRO A 71 11.15 -1.42 -9.58
C PRO A 71 10.35 -2.45 -10.36
N SER A 72 9.01 -2.39 -10.33
CA SER A 72 8.16 -3.33 -11.06
C SER A 72 8.27 -3.25 -12.59
N LEU A 73 8.94 -2.21 -13.12
CA LEU A 73 9.27 -2.07 -14.53
C LEU A 73 10.53 -2.87 -14.92
N VAL A 74 11.42 -3.11 -13.96
CA VAL A 74 12.69 -3.82 -14.13
C VAL A 74 12.59 -5.25 -13.61
N TYR A 75 11.90 -5.46 -12.50
CA TYR A 75 11.80 -6.73 -11.82
C TYR A 75 10.39 -7.31 -11.91
N ARG A 76 10.28 -8.48 -12.50
CA ARG A 76 9.07 -9.31 -12.40
C ARG A 76 9.22 -10.29 -11.24
N THR A 77 8.10 -10.67 -10.67
CA THR A 77 8.01 -11.54 -9.49
C THR A 77 7.13 -12.74 -9.80
N LEU A 78 6.97 -13.72 -8.91
CA LEU A 78 6.12 -14.88 -9.19
C LEU A 78 4.68 -14.49 -9.49
N THR A 79 4.14 -13.58 -8.70
CA THR A 79 2.84 -12.96 -8.86
C THR A 79 3.00 -11.44 -8.94
N THR A 80 2.01 -10.73 -9.43
CA THR A 80 1.91 -9.27 -9.39
C THR A 80 0.47 -8.89 -9.06
N ARG A 81 0.16 -7.60 -8.97
CA ARG A 81 -1.23 -7.15 -8.84
C ARG A 81 -1.80 -6.79 -10.20
N LYS A 82 -3.10 -6.96 -10.34
CA LYS A 82 -3.82 -6.56 -11.55
C LYS A 82 -3.63 -5.06 -11.78
N ARG A 83 -3.19 -4.66 -12.97
CA ARG A 83 -2.89 -3.25 -13.29
C ARG A 83 -4.09 -2.55 -13.90
N VAL A 84 -5.03 -2.23 -13.05
CA VAL A 84 -6.27 -1.52 -13.37
C VAL A 84 -6.61 -0.55 -12.23
N ALA A 85 -7.33 0.52 -12.56
CA ALA A 85 -7.87 1.43 -11.56
C ALA A 85 -8.93 0.74 -10.68
N GLY A 86 -9.10 1.26 -9.48
CA GLY A 86 -10.12 0.80 -8.56
C GLY A 86 -9.74 -0.47 -7.80
N GLU A 87 -10.68 -0.95 -7.01
CA GLU A 87 -10.50 -2.08 -6.10
C GLU A 87 -9.97 -3.36 -6.79
N ALA A 88 -10.31 -3.59 -8.06
CA ALA A 88 -9.80 -4.72 -8.81
C ALA A 88 -8.26 -4.71 -8.94
N GLY A 89 -7.61 -3.55 -8.80
CA GLY A 89 -6.16 -3.38 -8.78
C GLY A 89 -5.49 -3.95 -7.52
N THR A 90 -6.24 -4.27 -6.47
CA THR A 90 -5.70 -4.90 -5.26
C THR A 90 -5.53 -6.43 -5.39
N THR A 91 -6.10 -7.04 -6.43
CA THR A 91 -6.10 -8.49 -6.61
C THR A 91 -4.74 -9.00 -7.11
N PRO A 92 -4.14 -10.03 -6.48
CA PRO A 92 -2.95 -10.69 -7.02
C PRO A 92 -3.30 -11.47 -8.29
N VAL A 93 -2.38 -11.46 -9.25
CA VAL A 93 -2.48 -12.18 -10.52
C VAL A 93 -1.14 -12.83 -10.85
N PRO A 94 -1.10 -13.89 -11.67
CA PRO A 94 0.15 -14.51 -12.12
C PRO A 94 1.05 -13.51 -12.86
N ASP A 95 2.38 -13.55 -12.61
CA ASP A 95 3.38 -12.78 -13.37
C ASP A 95 4.40 -13.72 -14.03
N LEU A 96 5.50 -14.06 -13.35
CA LEU A 96 6.42 -15.10 -13.85
C LEU A 96 5.79 -16.50 -13.75
N ALA A 97 4.96 -16.72 -12.73
CA ALA A 97 4.25 -17.99 -12.55
C ALA A 97 3.02 -18.11 -13.47
N THR A 98 2.58 -19.35 -13.72
CA THR A 98 1.37 -19.65 -14.51
C THR A 98 0.07 -19.39 -13.75
N ASP A 99 0.13 -19.42 -12.41
CA ASP A 99 -1.00 -19.29 -11.50
C ASP A 99 -0.57 -18.58 -10.19
N LEU A 100 -1.46 -18.49 -9.22
CA LEU A 100 -1.20 -17.89 -7.90
C LEU A 100 -0.50 -18.84 -6.92
N GLY A 101 -0.06 -20.00 -7.39
CA GLY A 101 0.50 -21.06 -6.57
C GLY A 101 -0.55 -22.04 -6.05
N THR A 102 -0.14 -23.29 -5.87
CA THR A 102 -0.97 -24.36 -5.33
C THR A 102 -0.58 -24.62 -3.88
N PRO A 103 -1.47 -24.32 -2.90
CA PRO A 103 -1.20 -24.59 -1.51
C PRO A 103 -1.40 -26.07 -1.15
N SER A 104 -0.67 -26.54 -0.13
CA SER A 104 -0.88 -27.81 0.56
C SER A 104 -0.47 -27.67 2.04
N ASP A 105 -0.70 -28.70 2.86
CA ASP A 105 -0.36 -28.72 4.29
C ASP A 105 -0.93 -27.51 5.05
N ASP A 106 -2.22 -27.23 4.88
CA ASP A 106 -2.88 -26.06 5.48
C ASP A 106 -2.18 -24.73 5.14
N ALA A 107 -1.80 -24.54 3.87
CA ALA A 107 -1.08 -23.37 3.39
C ALA A 107 0.35 -23.20 3.97
N LYS A 108 1.00 -24.27 4.45
CA LYS A 108 2.41 -24.27 4.82
C LYS A 108 3.33 -24.65 3.66
N THR A 109 2.80 -25.20 2.59
CA THR A 109 3.56 -25.52 1.38
C THR A 109 2.92 -24.84 0.18
N TRP A 110 3.72 -24.13 -0.61
CA TRP A 110 3.27 -23.44 -1.81
C TRP A 110 4.11 -23.85 -3.02
N LYS A 111 3.45 -24.35 -4.08
CA LYS A 111 4.10 -24.76 -5.33
C LYS A 111 3.73 -23.79 -6.44
N TYR A 112 4.74 -23.27 -7.15
CA TYR A 112 4.60 -22.43 -8.34
C TYR A 112 5.24 -23.11 -9.55
N THR A 113 4.67 -22.84 -10.73
CA THR A 113 5.24 -23.24 -12.02
C THR A 113 5.50 -21.98 -12.85
N LEU A 114 6.72 -21.79 -13.35
CA LEU A 114 7.08 -20.64 -14.20
C LEU A 114 6.46 -20.79 -15.60
N LYS A 115 6.09 -19.65 -16.21
CA LYS A 115 5.70 -19.58 -17.63
C LYS A 115 6.85 -19.99 -18.54
N ASP A 116 6.55 -20.42 -19.74
CA ASP A 116 7.54 -20.66 -20.79
C ASP A 116 8.01 -19.34 -21.44
N GLY A 117 9.23 -19.35 -22.00
CA GLY A 117 9.73 -18.23 -22.79
C GLY A 117 10.17 -17.00 -22.00
N LEU A 118 10.29 -17.11 -20.67
CA LEU A 118 10.81 -16.04 -19.82
C LEU A 118 12.29 -15.78 -20.08
N LYS A 119 12.68 -14.52 -20.24
CA LYS A 119 14.05 -14.11 -20.54
C LYS A 119 14.48 -12.89 -19.72
N PHE A 120 15.77 -12.84 -19.41
CA PHE A 120 16.44 -11.63 -18.97
C PHE A 120 16.68 -10.66 -20.13
N ASP A 121 17.11 -9.43 -19.82
CA ASP A 121 17.39 -8.39 -20.81
C ASP A 121 18.64 -8.63 -21.67
N ASP A 122 19.47 -9.61 -21.32
CA ASP A 122 20.56 -10.12 -22.15
C ASP A 122 20.15 -11.30 -23.05
N GLY A 123 18.85 -11.71 -22.97
CA GLY A 123 18.28 -12.82 -23.75
C GLY A 123 18.44 -14.20 -23.12
N THR A 124 19.15 -14.34 -22.00
CA THR A 124 19.28 -15.62 -21.30
C THR A 124 17.94 -16.05 -20.68
N PRO A 125 17.60 -17.36 -20.68
CA PRO A 125 16.36 -17.83 -20.11
C PRO A 125 16.32 -17.68 -18.59
N ILE A 126 15.14 -17.39 -18.03
CA ILE A 126 14.88 -17.35 -16.59
C ILE A 126 14.37 -18.72 -16.15
N GLY A 127 14.98 -19.29 -15.11
CA GLY A 127 14.57 -20.53 -14.48
C GLY A 127 14.27 -20.40 -12.99
N SER A 128 13.76 -21.51 -12.42
CA SER A 128 13.41 -21.60 -11.00
C SER A 128 14.58 -21.30 -10.07
N LYS A 129 15.80 -21.70 -10.48
CA LYS A 129 17.03 -21.45 -9.71
C LYS A 129 17.39 -19.97 -9.62
N ASP A 130 17.05 -19.16 -10.64
CA ASP A 130 17.31 -17.72 -10.62
C ASP A 130 16.39 -17.02 -9.63
N VAL A 131 15.12 -17.46 -9.52
CA VAL A 131 14.17 -16.96 -8.52
C VAL A 131 14.62 -17.35 -7.11
N LYS A 132 14.98 -18.63 -6.90
CA LYS A 132 15.53 -19.11 -5.62
C LYS A 132 16.75 -18.27 -5.21
N TYR A 133 17.69 -18.06 -6.13
CA TYR A 133 18.90 -17.28 -5.87
C TYR A 133 18.58 -15.82 -5.51
N GLY A 134 17.67 -15.18 -6.24
CA GLY A 134 17.20 -13.84 -5.94
C GLY A 134 16.64 -13.71 -4.51
N ILE A 135 15.82 -14.68 -4.11
CA ILE A 135 15.28 -14.76 -2.73
C ILE A 135 16.41 -14.95 -1.73
N GLN A 136 17.32 -15.91 -1.96
CA GLN A 136 18.43 -16.19 -1.05
C GLN A 136 19.33 -14.98 -0.80
N ARG A 137 19.50 -14.08 -1.80
CA ARG A 137 20.28 -12.84 -1.64
C ARG A 137 19.71 -11.94 -0.56
N SER A 138 18.38 -11.89 -0.37
CA SER A 138 17.74 -11.02 0.64
C SER A 138 18.05 -11.43 2.08
N PHE A 139 18.64 -12.59 2.29
CA PHE A 139 19.09 -13.05 3.61
C PHE A 139 20.53 -12.64 3.95
N SER A 140 21.25 -12.04 2.99
CA SER A 140 22.64 -11.66 3.25
C SER A 140 22.74 -10.44 4.16
N PRO A 141 23.56 -10.50 5.22
CA PRO A 141 23.86 -9.32 6.06
C PRO A 141 24.49 -8.17 5.27
N ASP A 142 25.15 -8.47 4.15
CA ASP A 142 25.76 -7.46 3.27
C ASP A 142 24.72 -6.67 2.45
N LEU A 143 23.47 -7.16 2.39
CA LEU A 143 22.36 -6.56 1.67
C LEU A 143 21.22 -6.18 2.65
N PRO A 144 21.46 -5.27 3.60
CA PRO A 144 20.48 -4.93 4.62
C PRO A 144 19.27 -4.22 4.05
N GLY A 145 18.08 -4.58 4.53
CA GLY A 145 16.78 -4.08 4.09
C GLY A 145 15.95 -5.22 3.52
N GLY A 146 14.98 -4.91 2.69
CA GLY A 146 14.01 -5.91 2.23
C GLY A 146 12.95 -6.22 3.28
N ALA A 147 11.87 -6.86 2.85
CA ALA A 147 10.79 -7.25 3.75
C ALA A 147 11.22 -8.43 4.64
N PRO A 148 10.90 -8.44 5.94
CA PRO A 148 11.38 -9.46 6.87
C PRO A 148 10.67 -10.80 6.74
N TYR A 149 9.53 -10.86 6.05
CA TYR A 149 8.61 -12.01 6.04
C TYR A 149 9.27 -13.34 5.69
N LEU A 150 10.18 -13.36 4.71
CA LEU A 150 10.84 -14.61 4.29
C LEU A 150 11.74 -15.18 5.39
N HIS A 151 12.37 -14.32 6.19
CA HIS A 151 13.17 -14.74 7.36
C HIS A 151 12.30 -15.44 8.41
N ASP A 152 11.08 -14.93 8.62
CA ASP A 152 10.18 -15.42 9.65
C ASP A 152 9.35 -16.62 9.16
N TRP A 153 8.97 -16.62 7.88
CA TRP A 153 8.01 -17.59 7.36
C TRP A 153 8.65 -18.88 6.88
N LEU A 154 9.83 -18.81 6.26
CA LEU A 154 10.50 -20.00 5.71
C LEU A 154 11.14 -20.85 6.81
N ILE A 155 11.03 -22.18 6.68
CA ILE A 155 11.75 -23.12 7.55
C ILE A 155 13.24 -22.88 7.37
N GLY A 156 13.97 -22.66 8.48
CA GLY A 156 15.41 -22.33 8.46
C GLY A 156 15.73 -20.88 8.06
N GLY A 157 14.71 -20.04 7.74
CA GLY A 157 14.94 -18.66 7.31
C GLY A 157 15.62 -17.78 8.35
N ALA A 158 15.26 -17.92 9.62
CA ALA A 158 15.86 -17.12 10.71
C ALA A 158 17.38 -17.29 10.85
N ASP A 159 17.90 -18.47 10.55
CA ASP A 159 19.31 -18.82 10.72
C ASP A 159 20.15 -18.66 9.45
N TYR A 160 19.49 -18.67 8.28
CA TYR A 160 20.16 -18.55 6.99
C TYR A 160 20.73 -17.15 6.77
N LYS A 161 22.00 -17.08 6.33
CA LYS A 161 22.76 -15.82 6.16
C LYS A 161 23.06 -15.50 4.69
N GLY A 162 22.26 -16.01 3.78
CA GLY A 162 22.40 -15.74 2.35
C GLY A 162 23.48 -16.57 1.64
N PRO A 163 23.51 -16.49 0.30
CA PRO A 163 24.36 -17.36 -0.52
C PRO A 163 25.85 -17.00 -0.45
N TYR A 164 26.21 -15.83 0.07
CA TYR A 164 27.60 -15.39 0.20
C TYR A 164 28.30 -16.02 1.39
N ASN A 165 27.54 -16.45 2.40
CA ASN A 165 28.06 -17.08 3.62
C ASN A 165 28.01 -18.62 3.56
N GLY A 166 27.72 -19.16 2.40
CA GLY A 166 27.63 -20.60 2.17
C GLY A 166 26.26 -21.20 2.53
N GLY A 167 26.06 -22.43 2.08
CA GLY A 167 24.83 -23.18 2.31
C GLY A 167 23.70 -22.88 1.32
N ASP A 168 22.66 -23.66 1.46
CA ASP A 168 21.43 -23.57 0.68
C ASP A 168 20.23 -23.39 1.63
N LEU A 169 19.19 -22.72 1.20
CA LEU A 169 17.93 -22.66 1.94
C LEU A 169 17.02 -23.78 1.42
N GLU A 170 17.07 -24.90 2.09
CA GLU A 170 16.39 -26.14 1.67
C GLU A 170 14.86 -26.02 1.65
N SER A 171 14.29 -25.06 2.38
CA SER A 171 12.85 -24.77 2.36
C SER A 171 12.37 -24.14 1.05
N ILE A 172 13.28 -23.80 0.13
CA ILE A 172 12.97 -23.41 -1.24
C ILE A 172 13.51 -24.49 -2.17
N GLU A 173 12.63 -25.33 -2.70
CA GLU A 173 13.00 -26.41 -3.59
C GLU A 173 12.81 -26.00 -5.06
N THR A 174 13.75 -26.43 -5.92
CA THR A 174 13.68 -26.23 -7.38
C THR A 174 13.96 -27.54 -8.08
N PRO A 175 12.97 -28.49 -8.10
CA PRO A 175 13.17 -29.84 -8.60
C PRO A 175 13.46 -29.88 -10.12
N ASP A 176 13.03 -28.87 -10.83
CA ASP A 176 13.30 -28.66 -12.25
C ASP A 176 13.41 -27.16 -12.58
N ASN A 177 13.62 -26.80 -13.85
CA ASN A 177 13.84 -25.40 -14.27
C ASN A 177 12.61 -24.51 -14.16
N ARG A 178 11.42 -25.05 -13.87
CA ARG A 178 10.17 -24.28 -13.83
C ARG A 178 9.43 -24.40 -12.51
N THR A 179 9.69 -25.40 -11.72
CA THR A 179 8.97 -25.66 -10.47
C THR A 179 9.73 -25.06 -9.29
N ILE A 180 9.01 -24.33 -8.45
CA ILE A 180 9.50 -23.77 -7.18
C ILE A 180 8.52 -24.16 -6.08
N ILE A 181 9.05 -24.69 -4.96
CA ILE A 181 8.25 -25.10 -3.80
C ILE A 181 8.80 -24.39 -2.57
N PHE A 182 7.90 -23.74 -1.82
CA PHE A 182 8.21 -23.06 -0.57
C PHE A 182 7.64 -23.86 0.60
N LYS A 183 8.44 -24.07 1.65
CA LYS A 183 8.02 -24.70 2.91
C LYS A 183 8.05 -23.70 4.04
N LEU A 184 6.90 -23.43 4.63
CA LEU A 184 6.67 -22.42 5.65
C LEU A 184 6.60 -23.04 7.04
N ARG A 185 6.98 -22.28 8.06
CA ARG A 185 6.92 -22.68 9.47
C ARG A 185 5.49 -22.77 9.99
N GLN A 186 4.60 -21.94 9.44
CA GLN A 186 3.18 -21.85 9.81
C GLN A 186 2.33 -21.50 8.58
N PRO A 187 1.00 -21.67 8.64
CA PRO A 187 0.10 -21.33 7.55
C PRO A 187 0.18 -19.86 7.15
N HIS A 188 0.19 -19.57 5.84
CA HIS A 188 0.07 -18.25 5.27
C HIS A 188 -0.74 -18.31 3.98
N GLY A 189 -2.07 -18.15 4.10
CA GLY A 189 -3.00 -18.21 2.97
C GLY A 189 -2.85 -17.04 2.00
N ASP A 190 -2.23 -15.95 2.44
CA ASP A 190 -1.94 -14.75 1.66
C ASP A 190 -0.54 -14.76 0.99
N PHE A 191 0.14 -15.91 0.97
CA PHE A 191 1.47 -16.06 0.33
C PHE A 191 1.52 -15.54 -1.12
N PRO A 192 0.45 -15.65 -1.96
CA PRO A 192 0.44 -15.04 -3.30
C PRO A 192 0.63 -13.52 -3.29
N TYR A 193 0.24 -12.83 -2.24
CA TYR A 193 0.53 -11.40 -2.08
C TYR A 193 1.99 -11.15 -1.72
N LEU A 194 2.57 -11.92 -0.79
CA LEU A 194 3.99 -11.84 -0.48
C LEU A 194 4.84 -12.11 -1.73
N ALA A 195 4.43 -13.05 -2.57
CA ALA A 195 5.11 -13.37 -3.83
C ALA A 195 5.12 -12.24 -4.87
N THR A 196 4.45 -11.09 -4.59
CA THR A 196 4.58 -9.84 -5.35
C THR A 196 5.78 -8.98 -4.92
N ALA A 197 6.43 -9.32 -3.79
CA ALA A 197 7.57 -8.56 -3.28
C ALA A 197 8.79 -8.68 -4.22
N THR A 198 9.56 -7.61 -4.34
CA THR A 198 10.74 -7.56 -5.24
C THR A 198 11.79 -8.63 -4.94
N GLN A 199 11.83 -9.13 -3.71
CA GLN A 199 12.72 -10.23 -3.31
C GLN A 199 12.46 -11.53 -4.09
N PHE A 200 11.28 -11.71 -4.69
CA PHE A 200 10.96 -12.84 -5.56
C PHE A 200 11.41 -12.62 -7.01
N ALA A 201 12.09 -11.52 -7.30
CA ALA A 201 12.65 -11.28 -8.64
C ALA A 201 13.81 -12.25 -8.91
N PRO A 202 13.88 -12.83 -10.13
CA PRO A 202 14.99 -13.69 -10.51
C PRO A 202 16.29 -12.88 -10.63
N VAL A 203 17.38 -13.45 -10.13
CA VAL A 203 18.73 -12.91 -10.26
C VAL A 203 19.64 -13.99 -10.82
N PRO A 204 20.28 -13.80 -11.99
CA PRO A 204 21.20 -14.78 -12.54
C PRO A 204 22.50 -14.77 -11.71
N LYS A 205 22.80 -15.91 -11.04
CA LYS A 205 23.95 -16.03 -10.13
C LYS A 205 25.28 -15.60 -10.78
N ALA A 206 25.46 -15.91 -12.05
CA ALA A 206 26.66 -15.56 -12.79
C ALA A 206 26.87 -14.04 -13.03
N LYS A 207 25.81 -13.25 -12.84
CA LYS A 207 25.82 -11.79 -13.02
C LYS A 207 25.75 -11.02 -11.69
N ASP A 208 25.67 -11.72 -10.57
CA ASP A 208 25.61 -11.07 -9.27
C ASP A 208 26.94 -10.41 -8.91
N THR A 209 26.87 -9.14 -8.55
CA THR A 209 28.01 -8.31 -8.13
C THR A 209 27.92 -7.86 -6.67
N GLY A 210 27.13 -8.62 -5.86
CA GLY A 210 26.92 -8.30 -4.44
C GLY A 210 26.26 -6.94 -4.25
N THR A 211 26.79 -6.12 -3.34
CA THR A 211 26.25 -4.78 -3.03
C THR A 211 26.26 -3.81 -4.21
N LYS A 212 27.00 -4.11 -5.28
CA LYS A 212 27.06 -3.28 -6.50
C LYS A 212 25.99 -3.66 -7.53
N TYR A 213 25.24 -4.75 -7.32
CA TYR A 213 24.24 -5.24 -8.28
C TYR A 213 23.20 -4.17 -8.65
N GLN A 214 22.82 -3.30 -7.72
CA GLN A 214 21.87 -2.21 -7.95
C GLN A 214 22.30 -1.21 -9.04
N ASN A 215 23.60 -1.10 -9.35
CA ASN A 215 24.09 -0.12 -10.32
C ASN A 215 23.86 -0.57 -11.77
N ALA A 216 23.82 -1.90 -12.00
CA ALA A 216 23.57 -2.49 -13.31
C ALA A 216 22.84 -3.83 -13.13
N PRO A 217 21.62 -3.84 -12.61
CA PRO A 217 20.88 -5.07 -12.37
C PRO A 217 20.43 -5.67 -13.70
N VAL A 218 20.37 -6.99 -13.77
CA VAL A 218 19.78 -7.70 -14.90
C VAL A 218 18.26 -7.66 -14.78
N SER A 219 17.59 -7.23 -15.84
CA SER A 219 16.15 -7.02 -15.82
C SER A 219 15.39 -8.27 -16.29
N SER A 220 14.29 -8.59 -15.64
CA SER A 220 13.27 -9.53 -16.08
C SER A 220 12.00 -8.83 -16.63
N GLY A 221 11.92 -7.50 -16.47
CA GLY A 221 10.78 -6.68 -16.82
C GLY A 221 10.88 -5.99 -18.18
N PRO A 222 9.90 -5.11 -18.52
CA PRO A 222 9.83 -4.43 -19.81
C PRO A 222 10.91 -3.37 -20.02
N TYR A 223 11.61 -2.94 -18.98
CA TYR A 223 12.67 -1.96 -19.06
C TYR A 223 13.93 -2.48 -18.40
N LYS A 224 15.09 -1.98 -18.87
CA LYS A 224 16.40 -2.18 -18.25
C LYS A 224 16.97 -0.86 -17.77
N VAL A 225 17.85 -0.92 -16.79
CA VAL A 225 18.55 0.24 -16.26
C VAL A 225 19.64 0.67 -17.22
N GLU A 226 19.54 1.88 -17.76
CA GLU A 226 20.59 2.53 -18.53
C GLU A 226 21.52 3.31 -17.60
N LYS A 227 20.95 4.00 -16.60
CA LYS A 227 21.69 4.80 -15.63
C LYS A 227 20.99 4.79 -14.28
N TYR A 228 21.76 4.59 -13.22
CA TYR A 228 21.31 4.76 -11.84
C TYR A 228 22.31 5.60 -11.05
N GLU A 229 21.86 6.74 -10.55
CA GLU A 229 22.56 7.58 -9.59
C GLU A 229 21.74 7.58 -8.31
N GLN A 230 22.25 6.91 -7.30
CA GLN A 230 21.58 6.69 -6.02
C GLN A 230 20.98 7.99 -5.46
N GLY A 231 19.69 7.98 -5.19
CA GLY A 231 18.94 9.10 -4.61
C GLY A 231 18.69 10.27 -5.54
N LYS A 232 19.17 10.25 -6.79
CA LYS A 232 19.13 11.41 -7.71
C LYS A 232 18.44 11.13 -9.04
N LYS A 233 18.89 10.09 -9.73
CA LYS A 233 18.45 9.86 -11.11
C LYS A 233 18.37 8.39 -11.45
N LEU A 234 17.30 8.01 -12.17
CA LEU A 234 17.17 6.70 -12.79
C LEU A 234 16.74 6.90 -14.24
N ILE A 235 17.41 6.23 -15.16
CA ILE A 235 17.03 6.19 -16.58
C ILE A 235 16.78 4.75 -16.97
N LEU A 236 15.58 4.49 -17.48
CA LEU A 236 15.14 3.20 -17.96
C LEU A 236 14.91 3.25 -19.47
N THR A 237 15.38 2.22 -20.17
CA THR A 237 15.16 2.01 -21.60
C THR A 237 14.52 0.64 -21.83
N ARG A 238 13.89 0.44 -23.01
CA ARG A 238 13.19 -0.82 -23.31
C ARG A 238 14.11 -2.02 -23.21
N ASN A 239 13.60 -3.08 -22.61
CA ASN A 239 14.14 -4.42 -22.72
C ASN A 239 13.58 -5.08 -23.99
N THR A 240 14.43 -5.32 -24.98
CA THR A 240 14.04 -5.89 -26.28
C THR A 240 13.73 -7.39 -26.22
N HIS A 241 14.12 -8.07 -25.15
CA HIS A 241 13.82 -9.49 -24.92
C HIS A 241 12.53 -9.71 -24.11
N TRP A 242 11.92 -8.63 -23.57
CA TRP A 242 10.61 -8.71 -22.93
C TRP A 242 9.49 -8.69 -23.98
N SER A 243 8.41 -9.43 -23.71
CA SER A 243 7.25 -9.52 -24.59
C SER A 243 5.94 -9.56 -23.82
N ARG A 244 4.94 -8.86 -24.34
CA ARG A 244 3.56 -8.95 -23.84
C ARG A 244 2.91 -10.33 -23.97
N ALA A 245 3.48 -11.22 -24.76
CA ALA A 245 3.01 -12.61 -24.85
C ALA A 245 3.19 -13.39 -23.54
N VAL A 246 4.18 -12.99 -22.72
CA VAL A 246 4.46 -13.61 -21.41
C VAL A 246 4.20 -12.68 -20.21
N ASP A 247 3.75 -11.43 -20.48
CA ASP A 247 3.41 -10.43 -19.47
C ASP A 247 2.21 -9.59 -19.96
N ASP A 248 1.04 -9.99 -19.62
CA ASP A 248 -0.23 -9.32 -19.95
C ASP A 248 -0.57 -8.15 -19.03
N GLN A 249 0.20 -7.96 -17.95
CA GLN A 249 -0.09 -6.96 -16.94
C GLN A 249 0.51 -5.59 -17.25
N ARG A 250 1.71 -5.53 -17.84
CA ARG A 250 2.40 -4.26 -18.10
C ARG A 250 2.20 -3.81 -19.55
N LEU A 251 1.70 -2.56 -19.75
CA LEU A 251 1.56 -1.97 -21.09
C LEU A 251 2.93 -1.55 -21.64
N ALA A 252 3.78 -0.99 -20.79
CA ALA A 252 5.13 -0.53 -21.14
C ALA A 252 5.14 0.41 -22.36
N CYS A 253 4.30 1.46 -22.34
CA CYS A 253 4.10 2.36 -23.48
C CYS A 253 5.30 3.27 -23.79
N PRO A 254 5.95 3.99 -22.84
CA PRO A 254 7.09 4.85 -23.14
C PRO A 254 8.30 4.07 -23.68
N ASP A 255 9.09 4.69 -24.57
CA ASP A 255 10.37 4.11 -25.00
C ASP A 255 11.46 4.30 -23.95
N ARG A 256 11.33 5.37 -23.19
CA ARG A 256 12.28 5.81 -22.19
C ARG A 256 11.55 6.37 -20.97
N ILE A 257 12.08 6.13 -19.78
CA ILE A 257 11.57 6.72 -18.53
C ILE A 257 12.76 7.41 -17.84
N GLU A 258 12.59 8.69 -17.53
CA GLU A 258 13.59 9.51 -16.85
C GLU A 258 13.05 9.96 -15.50
N VAL A 259 13.64 9.46 -14.42
CA VAL A 259 13.30 9.80 -13.05
C VAL A 259 14.29 10.81 -12.51
N THR A 260 13.79 11.91 -11.96
CA THR A 260 14.56 12.88 -11.17
C THR A 260 13.99 12.91 -9.76
N SER A 261 14.85 12.72 -8.77
CA SER A 261 14.49 12.64 -7.35
C SER A 261 15.16 13.74 -6.54
N GLY A 262 14.70 13.91 -5.28
CA GLY A 262 15.19 14.94 -4.37
C GLY A 262 14.64 16.33 -4.70
N LEU A 263 13.44 16.39 -5.28
CA LEU A 263 12.77 17.65 -5.61
C LEU A 263 11.82 18.04 -4.46
N GLU A 264 11.73 19.33 -4.16
CA GLU A 264 10.73 19.84 -3.23
C GLU A 264 9.30 19.63 -3.79
N PRO A 265 8.32 19.20 -2.98
CA PRO A 265 6.94 18.96 -3.42
C PRO A 265 6.31 20.16 -4.13
N THR A 266 6.62 21.39 -3.68
CA THR A 266 6.16 22.63 -4.30
C THR A 266 6.69 22.80 -5.72
N VAL A 267 7.97 22.43 -5.95
CA VAL A 267 8.61 22.47 -7.29
C VAL A 267 7.98 21.43 -8.21
N ILE A 268 7.76 20.21 -7.71
CA ILE A 268 7.08 19.14 -8.47
C ILE A 268 5.70 19.63 -8.91
N ASN A 269 4.90 20.14 -7.99
CA ASN A 269 3.55 20.62 -8.26
C ASN A 269 3.54 21.79 -9.27
N GLN A 270 4.45 22.77 -9.14
CA GLN A 270 4.56 23.88 -10.08
C GLN A 270 4.91 23.41 -11.51
N ARG A 271 5.84 22.46 -11.64
CA ARG A 271 6.22 21.86 -12.93
C ARG A 271 5.05 21.11 -13.56
N LEU A 272 4.32 20.29 -12.80
CA LEU A 272 3.15 19.55 -13.28
C LEU A 272 2.00 20.49 -13.65
N VAL A 273 1.75 21.56 -12.88
CA VAL A 273 0.75 22.58 -13.21
C VAL A 273 1.08 23.27 -14.51
N SER A 274 2.31 23.74 -14.69
CA SER A 274 2.80 24.36 -15.94
C SER A 274 2.68 23.39 -17.13
N GLY A 275 3.11 22.14 -16.94
CA GLY A 275 3.08 21.10 -17.96
C GLY A 275 3.71 21.54 -19.28
N SER A 276 4.84 22.26 -19.24
CA SER A 276 5.56 22.77 -20.41
C SER A 276 6.79 21.92 -20.75
N GLY A 277 7.18 21.85 -22.02
CA GLY A 277 8.33 21.07 -22.46
C GLY A 277 8.21 19.58 -22.08
N ALA A 278 9.25 19.04 -21.46
CA ALA A 278 9.28 17.65 -20.99
C ALA A 278 8.23 17.38 -19.89
N ASP A 279 7.89 18.40 -19.08
CA ASP A 279 6.91 18.27 -17.99
C ASP A 279 5.47 18.10 -18.50
N ALA A 280 5.20 18.35 -19.78
CA ALA A 280 3.95 17.95 -20.41
C ALA A 280 3.74 16.43 -20.38
N LYS A 281 4.80 15.65 -20.29
CA LYS A 281 4.80 14.18 -20.22
C LYS A 281 5.32 13.68 -18.87
N ALA A 282 5.01 14.41 -17.79
CA ALA A 282 5.49 14.09 -16.45
C ALA A 282 4.40 13.57 -15.52
N ILE A 283 4.81 12.71 -14.59
CA ILE A 283 4.04 12.27 -13.40
C ILE A 283 4.92 12.39 -12.16
N THR A 284 4.31 12.19 -10.99
CA THR A 284 5.03 11.93 -9.75
C THR A 284 4.61 10.59 -9.16
N THR A 285 5.47 9.94 -8.35
CA THR A 285 5.13 8.70 -7.65
C THR A 285 5.14 8.84 -6.12
N ASP A 286 5.29 10.07 -5.59
CA ASP A 286 5.37 10.32 -4.15
C ASP A 286 4.99 11.74 -3.69
N ALA A 287 4.63 12.66 -4.60
CA ALA A 287 4.26 14.02 -4.22
C ALA A 287 2.75 14.30 -4.37
N ASN A 288 2.08 14.54 -3.27
CA ASN A 288 0.68 15.02 -3.25
C ASN A 288 0.57 16.47 -3.69
N VAL A 289 -0.61 16.82 -4.20
CA VAL A 289 -0.98 18.21 -4.47
C VAL A 289 -1.10 18.97 -3.15
N GLY A 290 -0.36 20.07 -3.04
CA GLY A 290 -0.42 20.94 -1.85
C GLY A 290 -1.72 21.75 -1.75
N PRO A 291 -1.97 22.38 -0.59
CA PRO A 291 -3.23 23.16 -0.34
C PRO A 291 -3.49 24.25 -1.38
N GLU A 292 -2.45 24.96 -1.82
CA GLU A 292 -2.56 26.01 -2.85
C GLU A 292 -3.08 25.45 -4.17
N GLN A 293 -2.50 24.34 -4.62
CA GLN A 293 -2.91 23.69 -5.86
C GLN A 293 -4.29 23.04 -5.73
N LEU A 294 -4.64 22.52 -4.56
CA LEU A 294 -6.01 22.01 -4.29
C LEU A 294 -7.07 23.10 -4.49
N ALA A 295 -6.82 24.32 -4.01
CA ALA A 295 -7.72 25.45 -4.22
C ALA A 295 -7.86 25.77 -5.73
N ARG A 296 -6.76 25.74 -6.50
CA ARG A 296 -6.77 25.96 -7.95
C ARG A 296 -7.52 24.87 -8.71
N LEU A 297 -7.45 23.61 -8.27
CA LEU A 297 -8.17 22.49 -8.91
C LEU A 297 -9.68 22.72 -8.90
N GLY A 298 -10.23 23.42 -7.91
CA GLY A 298 -11.66 23.75 -7.84
C GLY A 298 -12.09 24.80 -8.86
N SER A 299 -11.18 25.65 -9.34
CA SER A 299 -11.45 26.78 -10.22
C SER A 299 -10.93 26.63 -11.65
N ASP A 300 -10.03 25.69 -11.91
CA ASP A 300 -9.41 25.46 -13.23
C ASP A 300 -9.78 24.08 -13.80
N PRO A 301 -10.76 24.01 -14.74
CA PRO A 301 -11.19 22.77 -15.36
C PRO A 301 -10.07 22.04 -16.12
N SER A 302 -9.04 22.75 -16.58
CA SER A 302 -7.91 22.15 -17.31
C SER A 302 -6.99 21.37 -16.36
N LEU A 303 -6.82 21.85 -15.14
CA LEU A 303 -6.10 21.16 -14.08
C LEU A 303 -6.93 20.00 -13.51
N SER A 304 -8.23 20.21 -13.28
CA SER A 304 -9.12 19.17 -12.75
C SER A 304 -9.14 17.88 -13.60
N LYS A 305 -8.98 18.00 -14.91
CA LYS A 305 -8.88 16.87 -15.85
C LYS A 305 -7.54 16.12 -15.78
N ARG A 306 -6.55 16.68 -15.11
CA ARG A 306 -5.19 16.12 -14.98
C ARG A 306 -4.88 15.68 -13.55
N VAL A 307 -5.90 15.31 -12.80
CA VAL A 307 -5.80 14.85 -11.42
C VAL A 307 -6.34 13.45 -11.32
N SER A 308 -5.55 12.58 -10.72
CA SER A 308 -6.02 11.29 -10.23
C SER A 308 -6.14 11.34 -8.70
N ARG A 309 -7.16 10.68 -8.20
CA ARG A 309 -7.42 10.52 -6.78
C ARG A 309 -7.47 9.05 -6.43
N GLY A 310 -6.98 8.72 -5.24
CA GLY A 310 -7.01 7.38 -4.71
C GLY A 310 -6.96 7.39 -3.19
N VAL A 311 -7.16 6.23 -2.61
CA VAL A 311 -6.91 5.96 -1.20
C VAL A 311 -5.50 5.44 -1.03
N PHE A 312 -4.93 5.63 0.14
CA PHE A 312 -3.68 5.02 0.52
C PHE A 312 -3.97 3.98 1.59
N GLY A 313 -3.55 2.74 1.39
CA GLY A 313 -3.82 1.62 2.30
C GLY A 313 -3.13 1.80 3.66
N GLU A 314 -3.47 2.87 4.37
CA GLU A 314 -2.83 3.29 5.61
C GLU A 314 -3.85 3.87 6.59
N THR A 315 -3.56 3.76 7.88
CA THR A 315 -4.33 4.37 8.96
C THR A 315 -3.42 5.16 9.87
N LYS A 316 -3.77 6.41 10.14
CA LYS A 316 -3.15 7.26 11.15
C LYS A 316 -3.97 7.16 12.44
N TYR A 317 -3.29 6.96 13.57
CA TYR A 317 -3.96 6.65 14.83
C TYR A 317 -3.17 7.12 16.06
N LEU A 318 -3.85 7.19 17.20
CA LEU A 318 -3.23 7.28 18.51
C LEU A 318 -3.02 5.88 19.06
N ALA A 319 -1.82 5.57 19.50
CA ALA A 319 -1.48 4.31 20.17
C ALA A 319 -1.31 4.52 21.68
N PHE A 320 -1.82 3.58 22.45
CA PHE A 320 -1.63 3.51 23.90
C PHE A 320 -0.62 2.44 24.27
N ASP A 321 0.18 2.69 25.32
CA ASP A 321 0.82 1.62 26.08
C ASP A 321 -0.13 1.21 27.21
N THR A 322 -0.82 0.09 27.06
CA THR A 322 -1.83 -0.34 28.02
C THR A 322 -1.24 -0.91 29.31
N THR A 323 0.07 -1.07 29.38
CA THR A 323 0.79 -1.49 30.59
C THR A 323 1.13 -0.33 31.52
N LYS A 324 0.97 0.92 31.04
CA LYS A 324 1.33 2.14 31.76
C LYS A 324 0.11 2.96 32.17
N LYS A 325 0.15 3.51 33.39
CA LYS A 325 -0.83 4.49 33.84
C LYS A 325 -0.73 5.77 33.00
N PRO A 326 -1.86 6.41 32.69
CA PRO A 326 -3.23 6.05 33.12
C PRO A 326 -3.95 5.11 32.11
N PHE A 327 -3.24 4.63 31.06
CA PHE A 327 -3.83 3.87 29.95
C PHE A 327 -3.98 2.37 30.22
N ASP A 328 -3.62 1.90 31.42
CA ASP A 328 -3.99 0.60 31.95
C ASP A 328 -5.52 0.48 32.20
N ASP A 329 -6.21 1.61 32.41
CA ASP A 329 -7.66 1.67 32.53
C ASP A 329 -8.33 1.91 31.18
N VAL A 330 -9.17 0.95 30.75
CA VAL A 330 -9.91 1.03 29.48
C VAL A 330 -10.82 2.26 29.40
N ARG A 331 -11.37 2.73 30.54
CA ARG A 331 -12.25 3.91 30.59
C ARG A 331 -11.49 5.20 30.22
N VAL A 332 -10.20 5.29 30.58
CA VAL A 332 -9.36 6.41 30.18
C VAL A 332 -9.07 6.36 28.68
N ARG A 333 -8.78 5.17 28.12
CA ARG A 333 -8.57 5.01 26.67
C ARG A 333 -9.83 5.36 25.89
N GLN A 334 -10.99 4.90 26.35
CA GLN A 334 -12.28 5.27 25.78
C GLN A 334 -12.56 6.77 25.88
N ALA A 335 -12.21 7.42 27.01
CA ALA A 335 -12.37 8.87 27.16
C ALA A 335 -11.55 9.64 26.12
N VAL A 336 -10.29 9.22 25.87
CA VAL A 336 -9.48 9.81 24.79
C VAL A 336 -10.16 9.61 23.44
N ALA A 337 -10.66 8.40 23.15
CA ALA A 337 -11.31 8.09 21.89
C ALA A 337 -12.58 8.94 21.63
N TYR A 338 -13.44 9.08 22.64
CA TYR A 338 -14.63 9.93 22.54
C TYR A 338 -14.32 11.42 22.46
N ALA A 339 -13.19 11.88 23.01
CA ALA A 339 -12.80 13.28 22.97
C ALA A 339 -12.29 13.73 21.59
N ILE A 340 -11.82 12.81 20.74
CA ILE A 340 -11.18 13.17 19.47
C ILE A 340 -12.16 13.84 18.50
N ASN A 341 -11.81 15.05 18.07
CA ASN A 341 -12.47 15.75 16.96
C ASN A 341 -11.77 15.37 15.65
N ARG A 342 -12.29 14.34 14.96
CA ARG A 342 -11.71 13.85 13.69
C ARG A 342 -11.76 14.92 12.59
N GLN A 343 -12.81 15.76 12.57
CA GLN A 343 -12.91 16.84 11.59
C GLN A 343 -11.76 17.86 11.74
N SER A 344 -11.39 18.21 12.98
CA SER A 344 -10.24 19.11 13.23
C SER A 344 -8.93 18.48 12.78
N VAL A 345 -8.75 17.17 13.01
CA VAL A 345 -7.57 16.42 12.54
C VAL A 345 -7.52 16.42 11.00
N ILE A 346 -8.63 16.13 10.33
CA ILE A 346 -8.72 16.15 8.86
C ILE A 346 -8.40 17.54 8.31
N ASN A 347 -8.91 18.59 8.93
CA ASN A 347 -8.62 19.98 8.53
C ASN A 347 -7.12 20.30 8.68
N ALA A 348 -6.47 19.78 9.73
CA ALA A 348 -5.04 19.98 9.97
C ALA A 348 -4.14 19.38 8.88
N VAL A 349 -4.61 18.31 8.21
CA VAL A 349 -3.85 17.62 7.13
C VAL A 349 -4.27 18.06 5.72
N GLY A 350 -5.12 19.08 5.58
CA GLY A 350 -5.49 19.67 4.29
C GLY A 350 -6.92 19.35 3.82
N GLY A 351 -7.77 18.85 4.71
CA GLY A 351 -9.20 18.67 4.48
C GLY A 351 -9.60 17.31 3.86
N SER A 352 -10.89 17.17 3.58
CA SER A 352 -11.50 15.92 3.10
C SER A 352 -11.00 15.43 1.74
N SER A 353 -10.31 16.30 0.99
CA SER A 353 -9.64 15.88 -0.25
C SER A 353 -8.41 14.99 -0.01
N LEU A 354 -7.73 15.15 1.13
CA LEU A 354 -6.50 14.44 1.49
C LEU A 354 -6.68 13.41 2.60
N ALA A 355 -7.83 13.36 3.25
CA ALA A 355 -8.12 12.44 4.34
C ALA A 355 -9.60 12.09 4.45
N SER A 356 -9.92 10.90 4.95
CA SER A 356 -11.26 10.51 5.41
C SER A 356 -11.20 10.10 6.89
N PRO A 357 -12.30 10.32 7.67
CA PRO A 357 -12.33 9.89 9.06
C PRO A 357 -12.12 8.37 9.16
N ALA A 358 -11.26 7.93 10.07
CA ALA A 358 -11.13 6.52 10.38
C ALA A 358 -11.98 6.17 11.62
N THR A 359 -12.87 5.20 11.46
CA THR A 359 -13.72 4.66 12.54
C THR A 359 -13.30 3.27 12.99
N THR A 360 -12.49 2.61 12.17
CA THR A 360 -11.85 1.30 12.40
C THR A 360 -10.36 1.40 12.11
N PHE A 361 -9.58 0.41 12.53
CA PHE A 361 -8.15 0.40 12.22
C PHE A 361 -7.86 -0.04 10.79
N LEU A 362 -8.60 -1.02 10.27
CA LEU A 362 -8.48 -1.40 8.86
C LEU A 362 -8.92 -0.23 7.95
N PRO A 363 -8.17 0.07 6.88
CA PRO A 363 -8.53 1.11 5.93
C PRO A 363 -9.73 0.73 5.08
N GLU A 364 -10.28 1.71 4.37
CA GLU A 364 -11.38 1.49 3.43
C GLU A 364 -10.97 0.51 2.32
N GLY A 365 -11.91 -0.35 1.91
CA GLY A 365 -11.73 -1.32 0.81
C GLY A 365 -12.03 -2.76 1.22
N LYS A 366 -12.64 -3.52 0.29
CA LYS A 366 -13.06 -4.91 0.57
C LYS A 366 -11.86 -5.84 0.78
N ALA A 367 -10.75 -5.56 0.11
CA ALA A 367 -9.53 -6.36 0.23
C ALA A 367 -8.99 -6.38 1.67
N PHE A 368 -9.17 -5.29 2.42
CA PHE A 368 -8.77 -5.22 3.82
C PHE A 368 -9.79 -5.85 4.77
N GLY A 369 -11.03 -6.07 4.31
CA GLY A 369 -12.09 -6.62 5.11
C GLY A 369 -12.77 -5.61 6.04
N GLN A 370 -12.53 -4.31 5.86
CA GLN A 370 -13.15 -3.27 6.67
C GLN A 370 -14.66 -3.46 6.75
N GLN A 371 -15.17 -3.46 7.96
CA GLN A 371 -16.61 -3.46 8.22
C GLN A 371 -17.09 -2.02 8.46
N ARG A 372 -18.35 -1.73 8.17
CA ARG A 372 -19.00 -0.48 8.57
C ARG A 372 -19.29 -0.51 10.07
N TYR A 373 -18.29 -0.18 10.83
CA TYR A 373 -18.31 -0.16 12.28
C TYR A 373 -17.61 1.10 12.78
N ASP A 374 -18.07 1.67 13.89
CA ASP A 374 -17.38 2.75 14.60
C ASP A 374 -17.06 2.25 16.00
N TYR A 375 -15.79 2.17 16.33
CA TYR A 375 -15.35 1.76 17.67
C TYR A 375 -15.91 2.67 18.76
N PHE A 376 -15.98 3.96 18.46
CA PHE A 376 -16.35 5.01 19.40
C PHE A 376 -17.28 6.00 18.69
N PRO A 377 -18.60 5.74 18.68
CA PRO A 377 -19.57 6.54 17.94
C PRO A 377 -19.78 7.92 18.60
N ALA A 378 -18.86 8.86 18.34
CA ALA A 378 -18.85 10.22 18.83
C ALA A 378 -19.11 11.27 17.73
N GLY A 379 -19.44 10.80 16.52
CA GLY A 379 -19.51 11.66 15.33
C GLY A 379 -18.12 12.20 14.91
N GLU A 380 -18.12 13.13 13.98
CA GLU A 380 -16.88 13.71 13.45
C GLU A 380 -16.21 14.70 14.40
N THR A 381 -17.01 15.34 15.29
CA THR A 381 -16.54 16.39 16.22
C THR A 381 -16.17 15.89 17.62
N GLY A 382 -16.39 14.60 17.89
CA GLY A 382 -16.17 14.01 19.21
C GLY A 382 -17.30 14.27 20.20
N ASP A 383 -17.22 13.59 21.37
CA ASP A 383 -18.12 13.77 22.52
C ASP A 383 -17.31 14.06 23.80
N PRO A 384 -16.89 15.32 24.02
CA PRO A 384 -16.14 15.69 25.22
C PRO A 384 -16.95 15.51 26.52
N ALA A 385 -18.30 15.50 26.47
CA ALA A 385 -19.14 15.28 27.65
C ALA A 385 -19.05 13.82 28.10
N LYS A 386 -19.18 12.88 27.17
CA LYS A 386 -18.98 11.45 27.42
C LYS A 386 -17.58 11.15 27.90
N ALA A 387 -16.58 11.79 27.31
CA ALA A 387 -15.18 11.66 27.72
C ALA A 387 -14.98 12.07 29.19
N ARG A 388 -15.52 13.21 29.63
CA ARG A 388 -15.46 13.66 31.03
C ARG A 388 -16.16 12.70 31.98
N GLU A 389 -17.30 12.13 31.56
CA GLU A 389 -18.00 11.12 32.36
C GLU A 389 -17.12 9.87 32.60
N LEU A 390 -16.48 9.36 31.55
CA LEU A 390 -15.58 8.22 31.64
C LEU A 390 -14.36 8.51 32.52
N LEU A 391 -13.77 9.71 32.39
CA LEU A 391 -12.67 10.14 33.27
C LEU A 391 -13.08 10.21 34.74
N LYS A 392 -14.29 10.73 35.03
CA LYS A 392 -14.83 10.74 36.39
C LYS A 392 -14.97 9.33 36.95
N GLN A 393 -15.50 8.38 36.16
CA GLN A 393 -15.63 6.98 36.53
C GLN A 393 -14.28 6.29 36.74
N ALA A 394 -13.23 6.72 36.04
CA ALA A 394 -11.85 6.25 36.19
C ALA A 394 -11.09 6.94 37.34
N GLY A 395 -11.71 7.87 38.08
CA GLY A 395 -11.08 8.57 39.21
C GLY A 395 -10.41 9.88 38.86
N TYR A 396 -10.56 10.40 37.65
CA TYR A 396 -9.94 11.62 37.16
C TYR A 396 -10.95 12.80 37.03
N ALA A 397 -11.85 12.95 37.99
CA ALA A 397 -12.85 14.03 37.99
C ALA A 397 -12.24 15.44 37.96
N GLY A 398 -11.03 15.63 38.50
CA GLY A 398 -10.27 16.89 38.50
C GLY A 398 -9.45 17.15 37.24
N GLY A 399 -9.56 16.30 36.23
CA GLY A 399 -8.76 16.34 35.01
C GLY A 399 -7.59 15.36 35.02
N LEU A 400 -6.97 15.21 33.87
CA LEU A 400 -5.85 14.28 33.63
C LEU A 400 -4.76 14.99 32.83
N ALA A 401 -3.49 14.78 33.18
CA ALA A 401 -2.34 15.22 32.37
C ALA A 401 -1.63 14.00 31.76
N VAL A 402 -1.38 14.05 30.44
CA VAL A 402 -0.71 12.99 29.69
C VAL A 402 0.38 13.56 28.78
N GLU A 403 1.44 12.80 28.53
CA GLU A 403 2.43 13.09 27.50
C GLU A 403 1.96 12.50 26.17
N LEU A 404 2.03 13.28 25.07
CA LEU A 404 1.81 12.83 23.71
C LEU A 404 3.11 12.93 22.92
N ALA A 405 3.67 11.80 22.53
CA ALA A 405 4.85 11.75 21.67
C ALA A 405 4.46 11.76 20.19
N PHE A 406 5.22 12.51 19.39
CA PHE A 406 5.04 12.59 17.93
C PHE A 406 6.34 13.02 17.25
N PRO A 407 6.55 12.69 15.96
CA PRO A 407 7.72 13.15 15.20
C PRO A 407 7.61 14.66 14.93
N ASN A 408 8.75 15.35 14.91
CA ASN A 408 8.84 16.81 14.65
C ASN A 408 8.66 17.19 13.17
N TYR A 409 8.07 16.33 12.37
CA TYR A 409 7.93 16.40 10.93
C TYR A 409 6.48 16.11 10.53
N ASP A 410 5.90 16.96 9.68
CA ASP A 410 4.50 16.83 9.24
C ASP A 410 4.33 16.08 7.90
N GLY A 411 5.41 15.72 7.23
CA GLY A 411 5.35 15.14 5.88
C GLY A 411 4.51 13.87 5.78
N ASP A 412 4.56 13.04 6.82
CA ASP A 412 3.78 11.80 6.87
C ASP A 412 2.36 11.97 7.46
N GLY A 413 1.94 13.22 7.78
CA GLY A 413 0.60 13.53 8.25
C GLY A 413 0.27 13.05 9.68
N TYR A 414 1.27 12.87 10.56
CA TYR A 414 1.07 12.53 11.97
C TYR A 414 2.02 13.27 12.91
N GLY A 415 2.51 14.42 12.47
CA GLY A 415 3.43 15.31 13.19
C GLY A 415 2.74 16.44 13.96
N PRO A 416 3.42 17.62 14.07
CA PRO A 416 3.00 18.72 14.93
C PRO A 416 1.57 19.22 14.69
N LYS A 417 1.08 19.30 13.44
CA LYS A 417 -0.27 19.80 13.13
C LYS A 417 -1.36 18.88 13.67
N VAL A 418 -1.19 17.58 13.51
CA VAL A 418 -2.12 16.57 14.05
C VAL A 418 -2.03 16.56 15.57
N ALA A 419 -0.82 16.63 16.14
CA ALA A 419 -0.64 16.71 17.59
C ALA A 419 -1.36 17.91 18.21
N ALA A 420 -1.31 19.09 17.57
CA ALA A 420 -2.04 20.28 18.02
C ALA A 420 -3.55 20.08 17.97
N ALA A 421 -4.10 19.53 16.88
CA ALA A 421 -5.53 19.24 16.77
C ALA A 421 -6.02 18.23 17.82
N VAL A 422 -5.22 17.20 18.10
CA VAL A 422 -5.46 16.22 19.17
C VAL A 422 -5.41 16.89 20.55
N GLN A 423 -4.41 17.74 20.81
CA GLN A 423 -4.28 18.47 22.05
C GLN A 423 -5.50 19.35 22.33
N ASP A 424 -5.98 20.09 21.33
CA ASP A 424 -7.15 20.96 21.45
C ASP A 424 -8.43 20.16 21.72
N ALA A 425 -8.61 19.02 21.07
CA ALA A 425 -9.75 18.14 21.30
C ALA A 425 -9.73 17.55 22.73
N LEU A 426 -8.60 17.05 23.18
CA LEU A 426 -8.44 16.44 24.51
C LEU A 426 -8.62 17.47 25.64
N LYS A 427 -8.19 18.72 25.43
CA LYS A 427 -8.40 19.82 26.37
C LYS A 427 -9.87 20.06 26.68
N GLN A 428 -10.75 19.95 25.69
CA GLN A 428 -12.20 20.10 25.89
C GLN A 428 -12.80 19.00 26.78
N ALA A 429 -12.17 17.85 26.85
CA ALA A 429 -12.54 16.76 27.73
C ALA A 429 -11.88 16.82 29.12
N GLY A 430 -11.08 17.84 29.42
CA GLY A 430 -10.35 17.96 30.68
C GLY A 430 -9.04 17.18 30.71
N ILE A 431 -8.50 16.82 29.55
CA ILE A 431 -7.20 16.15 29.42
C ILE A 431 -6.16 17.18 28.97
N THR A 432 -5.18 17.46 29.82
CA THR A 432 -4.04 18.33 29.50
C THR A 432 -2.95 17.52 28.82
N VAL A 433 -2.64 17.84 27.57
CA VAL A 433 -1.57 17.19 26.81
C VAL A 433 -0.26 17.94 26.98
N LYS A 434 0.80 17.22 27.34
CA LYS A 434 2.20 17.67 27.32
C LYS A 434 2.83 17.16 26.02
N PRO A 435 3.09 18.03 25.03
CA PRO A 435 3.65 17.60 23.75
C PRO A 435 5.12 17.17 23.92
N LYS A 436 5.48 16.05 23.31
CA LYS A 436 6.85 15.54 23.21
C LYS A 436 7.21 15.33 21.74
N SER A 437 7.77 16.38 21.16
CA SER A 437 8.26 16.36 19.79
C SER A 437 9.65 15.76 19.72
N LEU A 438 9.86 14.77 18.84
CA LEU A 438 11.12 14.05 18.67
C LEU A 438 11.55 14.08 17.21
N SER A 439 12.87 13.95 16.94
CA SER A 439 13.33 13.64 15.59
C SER A 439 12.71 12.33 15.11
N GLU A 440 12.61 12.11 13.80
CA GLU A 440 12.03 10.86 13.27
C GLU A 440 12.80 9.63 13.76
N GLU A 441 14.13 9.72 13.79
CA GLU A 441 15.01 8.64 14.27
C GLU A 441 14.81 8.34 15.77
N ASP A 442 14.82 9.38 16.61
CA ASP A 442 14.56 9.23 18.05
C ASP A 442 13.16 8.71 18.31
N TYR A 443 12.16 9.21 17.54
CA TYR A 443 10.78 8.79 17.67
C TYR A 443 10.62 7.29 17.41
N ARG A 444 11.16 6.78 16.30
CA ARG A 444 11.14 5.36 15.96
C ARG A 444 11.87 4.50 16.99
N THR A 445 13.02 4.98 17.47
CA THR A 445 13.81 4.27 18.49
C THR A 445 13.06 4.17 19.81
N VAL A 446 12.46 5.28 20.27
CA VAL A 446 11.77 5.36 21.56
C VAL A 446 10.45 4.61 21.55
N THR A 447 9.64 4.73 20.47
CA THR A 447 8.36 4.06 20.37
C THR A 447 8.49 2.57 20.07
N GLY A 448 9.49 2.17 19.30
CA GLY A 448 9.70 0.78 18.89
C GLY A 448 10.25 -0.13 19.99
N LYS A 449 10.45 0.36 21.23
CA LYS A 449 10.99 -0.41 22.35
C LYS A 449 10.05 -0.33 23.56
N PRO A 450 9.44 -1.43 24.01
CA PRO A 450 8.49 -1.42 25.15
C PRO A 450 9.00 -0.71 26.40
N ALA A 451 10.29 -0.87 26.72
CA ALA A 451 10.91 -0.24 27.89
C ALA A 451 10.91 1.31 27.86
N THR A 452 11.03 1.91 26.68
CA THR A 452 11.12 3.36 26.47
C THR A 452 9.88 3.97 25.84
N GLN A 453 8.96 3.14 25.36
CA GLN A 453 7.75 3.56 24.68
C GLN A 453 6.95 4.58 25.51
N PRO A 454 6.52 5.71 24.93
CA PRO A 454 5.63 6.67 25.57
C PRO A 454 4.24 6.06 25.84
N PRO A 455 3.55 6.50 26.91
CA PRO A 455 2.21 5.98 27.21
C PRO A 455 1.15 6.34 26.14
N LEU A 456 1.38 7.44 25.39
CA LEU A 456 0.52 7.86 24.26
C LEU A 456 1.40 8.39 23.14
N SER A 457 1.14 7.97 21.91
CA SER A 457 1.89 8.42 20.73
C SER A 457 1.01 8.50 19.47
N LEU A 458 1.34 9.43 18.55
CA LEU A 458 0.78 9.45 17.20
C LEU A 458 1.48 8.40 16.35
N GLN A 459 0.73 7.60 15.62
CA GLN A 459 1.26 6.50 14.84
C GLN A 459 0.65 6.42 13.45
N SER A 460 1.31 5.65 12.62
CA SER A 460 0.91 5.34 11.27
C SER A 460 1.19 3.87 10.98
N TRP A 461 0.27 3.22 10.28
CA TRP A 461 0.50 1.88 9.76
C TRP A 461 -0.12 1.71 8.38
N GLY A 462 0.69 1.23 7.44
CA GLY A 462 0.26 0.84 6.11
C GLY A 462 0.52 -0.63 5.87
N ALA A 463 -0.40 -1.31 5.19
CA ALA A 463 -0.23 -2.72 4.87
C ALA A 463 0.85 -2.92 3.80
N ASP A 464 1.62 -3.99 3.91
CA ASP A 464 2.61 -4.37 2.91
C ASP A 464 1.98 -4.98 1.64
N TRP A 465 0.75 -5.48 1.76
CA TRP A 465 -0.13 -5.86 0.66
C TRP A 465 -1.60 -5.64 1.06
N PRO A 466 -2.52 -5.54 0.08
CA PRO A 466 -3.92 -5.22 0.35
C PRO A 466 -4.68 -6.41 0.95
N ALA A 467 -4.48 -6.65 2.24
CA ALA A 467 -5.17 -7.64 3.05
C ALA A 467 -5.24 -7.17 4.51
N GLY A 468 -6.12 -7.77 5.32
CA GLY A 468 -6.23 -7.45 6.75
C GLY A 468 -5.07 -7.98 7.58
N GLY A 469 -4.46 -9.11 7.19
CA GLY A 469 -3.36 -9.74 7.92
C GLY A 469 -2.16 -8.80 8.15
N PRO A 470 -1.57 -8.19 7.13
CA PRO A 470 -0.44 -7.26 7.30
C PRO A 470 -0.79 -5.97 8.06
N PHE A 471 -2.09 -5.70 8.28
CA PHE A 471 -2.53 -4.66 9.21
C PHE A 471 -2.55 -5.15 10.65
N LEU A 472 -3.24 -6.26 10.92
CA LEU A 472 -3.58 -6.66 12.28
C LEU A 472 -2.46 -7.46 12.95
N ILE A 473 -1.72 -8.29 12.21
CA ILE A 473 -0.69 -9.17 12.79
C ILE A 473 0.43 -8.38 13.46
N PRO A 474 1.09 -7.40 12.80
CA PRO A 474 2.20 -6.67 13.45
C PRO A 474 1.78 -5.84 14.67
N ILE A 475 0.50 -5.44 14.73
CA ILE A 475 -0.01 -4.51 15.75
C ILE A 475 -0.68 -5.24 16.93
N PHE A 476 -1.26 -6.43 16.69
CA PHE A 476 -2.10 -7.08 17.71
C PHE A 476 -1.75 -8.53 18.01
N ASP A 477 -0.89 -9.20 17.22
CA ASP A 477 -0.40 -10.52 17.59
C ASP A 477 0.64 -10.38 18.71
N GLY A 478 0.35 -10.96 19.88
CA GLY A 478 1.24 -10.89 21.05
C GLY A 478 2.61 -11.52 20.81
N ARG A 479 2.73 -12.42 19.85
CA ARG A 479 3.98 -13.07 19.45
C ARG A 479 4.92 -12.15 18.68
N GLN A 480 4.39 -11.01 18.16
CA GLN A 480 5.15 -9.98 17.44
C GLN A 480 5.74 -8.90 18.39
N ILE A 481 5.55 -9.02 19.69
CA ILE A 481 6.13 -8.07 20.66
C ILE A 481 7.65 -8.25 20.71
N LEU A 482 8.37 -7.27 20.14
CA LEU A 482 9.83 -7.22 20.13
C LEU A 482 10.34 -6.35 21.28
N LYS A 483 11.14 -6.91 22.20
CA LYS A 483 11.61 -6.20 23.40
C LYS A 483 12.75 -5.24 23.13
N GLU A 484 13.60 -5.55 22.14
CA GLU A 484 14.87 -4.84 21.92
C GLU A 484 14.79 -3.73 20.86
N GLY A 485 13.67 -3.61 20.18
CA GLY A 485 13.40 -2.59 19.16
C GLY A 485 12.59 -3.12 17.99
N GLY A 486 12.01 -2.22 17.19
CA GLY A 486 11.16 -2.60 16.05
C GLY A 486 9.78 -3.14 16.42
N ASN A 487 9.34 -2.93 17.67
CA ASN A 487 8.01 -3.34 18.13
C ASN A 487 6.94 -2.42 17.57
N TYR A 488 5.92 -3.00 16.92
CA TYR A 488 4.74 -2.28 16.43
C TYR A 488 3.47 -2.58 17.25
N ASN A 489 3.47 -3.64 18.07
CA ASN A 489 2.39 -3.91 19.03
C ASN A 489 2.54 -2.98 20.26
N LEU A 490 2.20 -1.69 20.03
CA LEU A 490 2.39 -0.65 21.05
C LEU A 490 1.42 -0.77 22.24
N ALA A 491 0.27 -1.39 22.02
CA ALA A 491 -0.66 -1.70 23.09
C ALA A 491 -0.16 -2.80 24.04
N GLN A 492 0.92 -3.49 23.68
CA GLN A 492 1.44 -4.68 24.38
C GLN A 492 0.36 -5.77 24.53
N LEU A 493 -0.55 -5.87 23.53
CA LEU A 493 -1.60 -6.89 23.53
C LEU A 493 -0.98 -8.27 23.35
N ASN A 494 -1.29 -9.19 24.27
CA ASN A 494 -0.98 -10.61 24.13
C ASN A 494 -2.19 -11.43 24.56
N ASP A 495 -3.22 -11.42 23.73
CA ASP A 495 -4.47 -12.11 23.95
C ASP A 495 -4.47 -13.46 23.20
N PRO A 496 -4.54 -14.61 23.92
CA PRO A 496 -4.57 -15.92 23.27
C PRO A 496 -5.74 -16.12 22.30
N ALA A 497 -6.88 -15.47 22.52
CA ALA A 497 -8.02 -15.57 21.62
C ALA A 497 -7.76 -14.83 20.30
N VAL A 498 -7.19 -13.65 20.37
CA VAL A 498 -6.75 -12.88 19.19
C VAL A 498 -5.68 -13.64 18.41
N ASN A 499 -4.65 -14.15 19.09
CA ASN A 499 -3.57 -14.92 18.47
C ASN A 499 -4.10 -16.17 17.76
N LYS A 500 -5.05 -16.87 18.39
CA LYS A 500 -5.70 -18.06 17.81
C LYS A 500 -6.53 -17.70 16.57
N GLU A 501 -7.30 -16.62 16.61
CA GLU A 501 -8.11 -16.20 15.46
C GLU A 501 -7.23 -15.80 14.28
N ILE A 502 -6.11 -15.13 14.52
CA ILE A 502 -5.07 -14.85 13.50
C ILE A 502 -4.59 -16.15 12.85
N ASP A 503 -4.28 -17.18 13.65
CA ASP A 503 -3.82 -18.48 13.11
C ASP A 503 -4.89 -19.16 12.26
N GLU A 504 -6.17 -19.08 12.65
CA GLU A 504 -7.26 -19.67 11.87
C GLU A 504 -7.53 -18.91 10.56
N ILE A 505 -7.37 -17.58 10.55
CA ILE A 505 -7.53 -16.80 9.33
C ILE A 505 -6.36 -17.06 8.36
N ASN A 506 -5.15 -17.19 8.87
CA ASN A 506 -3.95 -17.47 8.07
C ASN A 506 -4.01 -18.82 7.30
N LYS A 507 -4.89 -19.76 7.67
CA LYS A 507 -5.13 -20.99 6.91
C LYS A 507 -5.99 -20.77 5.67
N ILE A 508 -6.70 -19.64 5.56
CA ILE A 508 -7.65 -19.36 4.49
C ILE A 508 -6.88 -18.83 3.27
N THR A 509 -6.86 -19.59 2.19
CA THR A 509 -6.16 -19.25 0.95
C THR A 509 -6.99 -18.40 -0.03
N ASP A 510 -8.31 -18.35 0.17
CA ASP A 510 -9.22 -17.47 -0.57
C ASP A 510 -9.31 -16.11 0.13
N ALA A 511 -8.73 -15.09 -0.48
CA ALA A 511 -8.73 -13.72 0.06
C ALA A 511 -10.15 -13.16 0.28
N ALA A 512 -11.13 -13.53 -0.55
CA ALA A 512 -12.51 -13.07 -0.38
C ALA A 512 -13.20 -13.70 0.83
N GLN A 513 -12.76 -14.87 1.26
CA GLN A 513 -13.22 -15.53 2.50
C GLN A 513 -12.44 -15.03 3.74
N ALA A 514 -11.14 -14.75 3.59
CA ALA A 514 -10.31 -14.25 4.68
C ALA A 514 -10.67 -12.80 5.08
N ALA A 515 -10.92 -11.93 4.10
CA ALA A 515 -11.15 -10.50 4.32
C ALA A 515 -12.27 -10.20 5.35
N PRO A 516 -13.49 -10.75 5.26
CA PRO A 516 -14.53 -10.48 6.26
C PRO A 516 -14.18 -10.98 7.67
N ARG A 517 -13.34 -12.02 7.80
CA ARG A 517 -12.87 -12.48 9.13
C ARG A 517 -11.85 -11.51 9.73
N TRP A 518 -10.94 -10.95 8.92
CA TRP A 518 -10.07 -9.86 9.35
C TRP A 518 -10.88 -8.65 9.84
N GLY A 519 -11.94 -8.27 9.11
CA GLY A 519 -12.82 -7.17 9.51
C GLY A 519 -13.57 -7.46 10.82
N ALA A 520 -14.00 -8.70 11.05
CA ALA A 520 -14.64 -9.10 12.30
C ALA A 520 -13.65 -9.06 13.48
N LEU A 521 -12.41 -9.50 13.27
CA LEU A 521 -11.35 -9.44 14.27
C LEU A 521 -10.99 -7.98 14.61
N ASP A 522 -10.89 -7.10 13.61
CA ASP A 522 -10.68 -5.67 13.82
C ASP A 522 -11.78 -5.05 14.70
N ALA A 523 -13.05 -5.35 14.41
CA ALA A 523 -14.17 -4.86 15.19
C ALA A 523 -14.15 -5.38 16.64
N GLU A 524 -13.72 -6.63 16.87
CA GLU A 524 -13.61 -7.20 18.21
C GLU A 524 -12.47 -6.56 19.01
N ILE A 525 -11.30 -6.38 18.40
CA ILE A 525 -10.14 -5.71 19.00
C ILE A 525 -10.49 -4.25 19.34
N GLY A 526 -11.23 -3.57 18.48
CA GLY A 526 -11.63 -2.17 18.67
C GLY A 526 -12.41 -1.94 19.98
N LYS A 527 -13.18 -2.92 20.45
CA LYS A 527 -13.91 -2.84 21.74
C LYS A 527 -12.98 -2.66 22.94
N GLN A 528 -11.73 -3.09 22.83
CA GLN A 528 -10.73 -2.99 23.90
C GLN A 528 -10.06 -1.61 23.98
N ALA A 529 -10.35 -0.71 23.05
CA ALA A 529 -9.77 0.64 22.98
C ALA A 529 -8.24 0.64 23.05
N LEU A 530 -7.59 -0.22 22.27
CA LEU A 530 -6.12 -0.34 22.26
C LEU A 530 -5.44 0.77 21.48
N LEU A 531 -6.18 1.41 20.58
CA LEU A 531 -5.77 2.56 19.78
C LEU A 531 -7.01 3.39 19.42
N VAL A 532 -6.77 4.60 18.91
CA VAL A 532 -7.83 5.47 18.37
C VAL A 532 -7.53 5.76 16.91
N PRO A 533 -8.28 5.20 15.96
CA PRO A 533 -8.17 5.57 14.56
C PRO A 533 -8.52 7.06 14.38
N LEU A 534 -7.71 7.78 13.63
CA LEU A 534 -7.90 9.21 13.36
C LEU A 534 -8.43 9.44 11.94
N TYR A 535 -7.66 8.99 10.94
CA TYR A 535 -8.03 9.14 9.55
C TYR A 535 -7.29 8.16 8.63
N HIS A 536 -7.85 7.95 7.44
CA HIS A 536 -7.21 7.28 6.33
C HIS A 536 -6.73 8.34 5.32
N PRO A 537 -5.44 8.38 4.94
CA PRO A 537 -4.94 9.33 3.97
C PRO A 537 -5.44 9.04 2.57
N LYS A 538 -5.58 10.12 1.78
CA LYS A 538 -5.94 10.06 0.36
C LYS A 538 -4.85 10.69 -0.48
N THR A 539 -4.69 10.20 -1.69
CA THR A 539 -3.78 10.78 -2.68
C THR A 539 -4.56 11.67 -3.65
N VAL A 540 -4.01 12.84 -3.90
CA VAL A 540 -4.40 13.71 -5.00
C VAL A 540 -3.12 14.01 -5.77
N ALA A 541 -2.97 13.44 -6.96
CA ALA A 541 -1.75 13.59 -7.76
C ALA A 541 -2.06 14.21 -9.12
N LEU A 542 -1.22 15.17 -9.54
CA LEU A 542 -1.26 15.80 -10.85
C LEU A 542 -0.42 15.03 -11.86
N PHE A 543 -0.80 15.13 -13.14
CA PHE A 543 0.00 14.66 -14.24
C PHE A 543 0.08 15.69 -15.37
N GLY A 544 1.10 15.59 -16.20
CA GLY A 544 1.36 16.47 -17.35
C GLY A 544 0.27 16.33 -18.42
N LYS A 545 -0.02 17.41 -19.15
CA LYS A 545 -1.13 17.46 -20.15
C LYS A 545 -1.02 16.48 -21.31
N GLY A 546 0.15 15.92 -21.58
CA GLY A 546 0.40 14.91 -22.60
C GLY A 546 0.41 13.46 -22.07
N VAL A 547 0.14 13.29 -20.78
CA VAL A 547 0.05 11.95 -20.15
C VAL A 547 -1.34 11.38 -20.37
N LYS A 548 -1.40 10.10 -20.71
CA LYS A 548 -2.64 9.33 -20.90
C LYS A 548 -2.62 8.08 -20.04
N ASN A 549 -3.79 7.58 -19.72
CA ASN A 549 -4.00 6.37 -18.92
C ASN A 549 -3.29 6.42 -17.56
N ALA A 550 -3.24 7.60 -16.94
CA ALA A 550 -2.72 7.78 -15.60
C ALA A 550 -3.83 7.56 -14.57
N TYR A 551 -3.67 6.56 -13.74
CA TYR A 551 -4.54 6.30 -12.57
C TYR A 551 -3.69 6.00 -11.36
N VAL A 552 -4.25 6.29 -10.19
CA VAL A 552 -3.65 5.96 -8.90
C VAL A 552 -4.02 4.53 -8.54
N ASP A 553 -3.03 3.75 -8.17
CA ASP A 553 -3.19 2.42 -7.59
C ASP A 553 -3.80 2.56 -6.18
N GLU A 554 -4.97 1.97 -5.92
CA GLU A 554 -5.74 2.18 -4.70
C GLU A 554 -5.12 1.60 -3.42
N TRP A 555 -4.09 0.78 -3.55
CA TRP A 555 -3.36 0.33 -2.38
C TRP A 555 -2.12 1.18 -2.10
N ARG A 556 -1.32 1.48 -3.16
CA ARG A 556 -0.09 2.28 -3.01
C ARG A 556 -0.35 3.77 -2.94
N GLY A 557 -1.52 4.21 -3.38
CA GLY A 557 -1.86 5.61 -3.44
C GLY A 557 -1.13 6.42 -4.52
N TRP A 558 -0.36 5.79 -5.43
CA TRP A 558 0.44 6.47 -6.45
C TRP A 558 0.17 5.93 -7.86
N TYR A 559 0.64 6.64 -8.89
CA TYR A 559 0.45 6.23 -10.28
C TYR A 559 1.05 4.85 -10.58
N ASP A 560 0.28 4.02 -11.27
CA ASP A 560 0.81 2.82 -11.89
C ASP A 560 1.60 3.16 -13.14
N VAL A 561 2.92 3.32 -12.99
CA VAL A 561 3.84 3.76 -14.07
C VAL A 561 3.84 2.79 -15.25
N ALA A 562 3.57 1.49 -15.02
CA ALA A 562 3.56 0.48 -16.08
C ALA A 562 2.40 0.61 -17.06
N SER A 563 1.35 1.37 -16.69
CA SER A 563 0.16 1.60 -17.50
C SER A 563 0.14 2.96 -18.19
N VAL A 564 1.04 3.88 -17.84
CA VAL A 564 1.08 5.25 -18.35
C VAL A 564 1.55 5.30 -19.80
N SER A 565 0.92 6.15 -20.61
CA SER A 565 1.34 6.50 -21.97
C SER A 565 1.61 8.00 -22.12
N VAL A 566 2.52 8.35 -23.01
CA VAL A 566 2.92 9.73 -23.33
C VAL A 566 2.94 10.01 -24.84
N LYS A 567 2.27 9.13 -25.60
CA LYS A 567 2.09 9.26 -27.04
C LYS A 567 0.80 9.99 -27.40
#